data_835711d841d19924ad74805bf185aeb3
#
_entry.id   835711d841d19924ad74805bf185aeb3
#
_cell.length_a   1.000
_cell.length_b   1.000
_cell.length_c   1.000
_cell.angle_alpha   90.00
_cell.angle_beta   90.00
_cell.angle_gamma   90.00
#
_symmetry.space_group_name_H-M   'P 1'
#
loop_
_entity.id
_entity.type
_entity.pdbx_description
1 polymer ?
#
loop_
_entity_poly.entity_id
_entity_poly.type
_entity_poly.pdbx_seq_one_letter_code
_entity_poly.pdbx_strand_id
1 'polypeptide(L)'
;MPAGFTVGLEPDTSEIADGVLFGGSPARVMRLSEAGRLALAELQAGPVTSAAAGVLARRLTDAGLAEPRVARSSSRPDRAAGGPAAPDVTVVVPVRDRAAELDYCLAAAGRRYPVIVVDDGSADPAAVAAVCAARGARLVRRDVNGGPAAARNTALRLVATELVAFLDSDCEPASDWIAELSGHFADPLVAAVGPRIVTAPPRPAAARPAPGQSPAAGDGRLAGGEGSVLDLGGRGARVAPMTRVAYVPTAALLARRAALGGGFDEALRYGEDVDLVWRLTEAGWRVRYDPGVRVGHAEPTSRAVLLRRRFRYGSSAAPLTRRHPGAVAPLVLQPWPAITMAALLARRPAVAAAAFGVSTMLLASRLRDNDLPATGLTRPMASGVVQTWLGTGRWCGQFAWPALVLVLARPGGRRAATRYGRRLAAVSLLAGPPLADWARHRDGGPVRFTARALAGQAAYGAGVYAGCVRERLISPVLPVVTARPFEGLRQRRAPH
;
A
#
# COMPACT_ATOMS: atom_id res chain seq x y z
N MET A 1 -16.11 15.37 -6.87
CA MET A 1 -16.26 14.17 -7.72
C MET A 1 -17.20 14.52 -8.86
N PRO A 2 -17.02 13.97 -10.07
CA PRO A 2 -17.99 14.14 -11.16
C PRO A 2 -19.35 13.51 -10.84
N ALA A 3 -20.40 13.99 -11.54
CA ALA A 3 -21.73 13.39 -11.46
C ALA A 3 -21.69 11.90 -11.89
N GLY A 4 -22.58 11.09 -11.34
CA GLY A 4 -22.66 9.65 -11.58
C GLY A 4 -21.74 8.77 -10.71
N PHE A 5 -20.76 9.35 -10.01
CA PHE A 5 -19.94 8.58 -9.07
C PHE A 5 -20.72 8.20 -7.82
N THR A 6 -20.65 6.95 -7.43
CA THR A 6 -21.10 6.50 -6.10
C THR A 6 -19.93 6.52 -5.13
N VAL A 7 -20.16 7.02 -3.92
CA VAL A 7 -19.15 7.13 -2.87
C VAL A 7 -19.69 6.49 -1.60
N GLY A 8 -18.94 5.56 -1.01
CA GLY A 8 -19.31 4.94 0.27
C GLY A 8 -18.37 5.36 1.38
N LEU A 9 -18.89 5.59 2.58
CA LEU A 9 -18.04 5.80 3.76
C LEU A 9 -17.16 4.58 4.01
N GLU A 10 -15.92 4.82 4.42
CA GLU A 10 -15.01 3.78 4.88
C GLU A 10 -15.57 3.07 6.13
N PRO A 11 -15.35 1.76 6.29
CA PRO A 11 -15.84 1.02 7.47
C PRO A 11 -15.35 1.58 8.81
N ASP A 12 -14.17 2.24 8.80
CA ASP A 12 -13.60 2.87 9.99
C ASP A 12 -14.05 4.33 10.15
N THR A 13 -14.93 4.83 9.26
CA THR A 13 -15.53 6.16 9.36
C THR A 13 -16.88 6.05 10.06
N SER A 14 -17.03 6.78 11.15
CA SER A 14 -18.26 6.86 11.93
C SER A 14 -18.70 8.31 12.12
N GLU A 15 -19.99 8.51 12.19
CA GLU A 15 -20.56 9.77 12.66
C GLU A 15 -20.59 9.73 14.18
N ILE A 16 -19.79 10.60 14.81
CA ILE A 16 -19.62 10.66 16.27
C ILE A 16 -20.53 11.69 16.94
N ALA A 17 -21.09 12.62 16.15
CA ALA A 17 -22.13 13.57 16.52
C ALA A 17 -22.82 14.00 15.23
N ASP A 18 -23.96 14.70 15.32
CA ASP A 18 -24.71 15.20 14.16
C ASP A 18 -23.81 16.02 13.23
N GLY A 19 -23.62 15.54 12.01
CA GLY A 19 -22.74 16.14 11.02
C GLY A 19 -21.24 16.12 11.35
N VAL A 20 -20.78 15.25 12.26
CA VAL A 20 -19.36 15.12 12.60
C VAL A 20 -18.85 13.72 12.30
N LEU A 21 -18.04 13.59 11.28
CA LEU A 21 -17.41 12.35 10.86
C LEU A 21 -16.01 12.20 11.49
N PHE A 22 -15.73 11.00 11.95
CA PHE A 22 -14.40 10.59 12.45
C PHE A 22 -13.94 9.33 11.71
N GLY A 23 -12.71 9.33 11.20
CA GLY A 23 -12.13 8.20 10.49
C GLY A 23 -10.95 8.61 9.63
N GLY A 24 -10.69 7.83 8.59
CA GLY A 24 -9.65 8.10 7.61
C GLY A 24 -8.24 7.64 8.01
N SER A 25 -7.31 7.80 7.08
CA SER A 25 -5.90 7.46 7.27
C SER A 25 -5.01 8.57 6.70
N PRO A 26 -4.33 9.37 7.55
CA PRO A 26 -4.42 9.38 9.02
C PRO A 26 -5.80 9.79 9.53
N ALA A 27 -6.13 9.37 10.77
CA ALA A 27 -7.43 9.63 11.37
C ALA A 27 -7.71 11.15 11.51
N ARG A 28 -8.92 11.56 11.13
CA ARG A 28 -9.36 12.96 11.09
C ARG A 28 -10.78 13.12 11.61
N VAL A 29 -11.07 14.31 12.08
CA VAL A 29 -12.44 14.77 12.35
C VAL A 29 -12.84 15.72 11.24
N MET A 30 -14.01 15.51 10.65
CA MET A 30 -14.60 16.42 9.65
C MET A 30 -16.00 16.85 10.13
N ARG A 31 -16.18 18.14 10.34
CA ARG A 31 -17.47 18.72 10.64
C ARG A 31 -18.14 19.17 9.35
N LEU A 32 -19.37 18.81 9.15
CA LEU A 32 -20.20 19.18 8.02
C LEU A 32 -21.06 20.41 8.39
N SER A 33 -21.20 21.34 7.46
CA SER A 33 -22.23 22.36 7.52
C SER A 33 -23.61 21.75 7.25
N GLU A 34 -24.67 22.49 7.39
CA GLU A 34 -26.01 22.03 7.03
C GLU A 34 -26.09 21.58 5.58
N ALA A 35 -25.56 22.36 4.64
CA ALA A 35 -25.43 21.94 3.24
C ALA A 35 -24.59 20.68 3.06
N GLY A 36 -23.57 20.49 3.90
CA GLY A 36 -22.74 19.28 3.92
C GLY A 36 -23.50 18.05 4.42
N ARG A 37 -24.41 18.19 5.40
CA ARG A 37 -25.26 17.08 5.87
C ARG A 37 -26.27 16.66 4.79
N LEU A 38 -26.89 17.62 4.12
CA LEU A 38 -27.78 17.33 2.98
C LEU A 38 -27.02 16.61 1.85
N ALA A 39 -25.82 17.09 1.53
CA ALA A 39 -24.96 16.43 0.55
C ALA A 39 -24.52 15.02 0.99
N LEU A 40 -24.28 14.78 2.28
CA LEU A 40 -23.97 13.43 2.79
C LEU A 40 -25.17 12.49 2.65
N ALA A 41 -26.37 12.97 2.96
CA ALA A 41 -27.62 12.21 2.79
C ALA A 41 -27.81 11.83 1.30
N GLU A 42 -27.56 12.76 0.36
CA GLU A 42 -27.57 12.47 -1.08
C GLU A 42 -26.59 11.37 -1.45
N LEU A 43 -25.32 11.45 -0.98
CA LEU A 43 -24.28 10.44 -1.24
C LEU A 43 -24.60 9.07 -0.66
N GLN A 44 -25.32 9.01 0.46
CA GLN A 44 -25.78 7.76 1.07
C GLN A 44 -26.96 7.15 0.30
N ALA A 45 -27.79 7.98 -0.32
CA ALA A 45 -28.94 7.55 -1.10
C ALA A 45 -28.57 7.06 -2.51
N GLY A 46 -27.47 7.56 -3.10
CA GLY A 46 -27.11 7.19 -4.46
C GLY A 46 -25.85 7.90 -5.02
N PRO A 47 -25.77 7.96 -6.36
CA PRO A 47 -24.66 8.63 -7.01
C PRO A 47 -24.68 10.14 -6.83
N VAL A 48 -23.55 10.77 -7.05
CA VAL A 48 -23.41 12.24 -7.08
C VAL A 48 -24.31 12.81 -8.17
N THR A 49 -25.26 13.67 -7.78
CA THR A 49 -26.15 14.41 -8.70
C THR A 49 -25.96 15.90 -8.59
N SER A 50 -25.67 16.44 -7.39
CA SER A 50 -25.48 17.87 -7.16
C SER A 50 -23.99 18.27 -7.08
N ALA A 51 -23.72 19.54 -7.36
CA ALA A 51 -22.39 20.11 -7.19
C ALA A 51 -21.91 20.03 -5.73
N ALA A 52 -22.81 20.23 -4.75
CA ALA A 52 -22.51 20.15 -3.32
C ALA A 52 -22.09 18.74 -2.92
N ALA A 53 -22.83 17.70 -3.38
CA ALA A 53 -22.46 16.30 -3.17
C ALA A 53 -21.13 15.97 -3.86
N GLY A 54 -20.88 16.48 -5.06
CA GLY A 54 -19.60 16.31 -5.75
C GLY A 54 -18.41 16.91 -4.99
N VAL A 55 -18.58 18.10 -4.41
CA VAL A 55 -17.56 18.74 -3.55
C VAL A 55 -17.34 17.93 -2.27
N LEU A 56 -18.42 17.52 -1.59
CA LEU A 56 -18.31 16.73 -0.36
C LEU A 56 -17.66 15.37 -0.65
N ALA A 57 -18.10 14.65 -1.69
CA ALA A 57 -17.53 13.38 -2.11
C ALA A 57 -16.01 13.49 -2.34
N ARG A 58 -15.56 14.56 -2.99
CA ARG A 58 -14.15 14.86 -3.18
C ARG A 58 -13.42 15.05 -1.85
N ARG A 59 -13.96 15.86 -0.95
CA ARG A 59 -13.36 16.12 0.36
C ARG A 59 -13.29 14.87 1.23
N LEU A 60 -14.33 14.03 1.23
CA LEU A 60 -14.37 12.76 1.95
C LEU A 60 -13.33 11.77 1.41
N THR A 61 -13.24 11.62 0.09
CA THR A 61 -12.27 10.73 -0.54
C THR A 61 -10.83 11.22 -0.37
N ASP A 62 -10.57 12.51 -0.48
CA ASP A 62 -9.26 13.11 -0.24
C ASP A 62 -8.84 13.04 1.24
N ALA A 63 -9.79 12.97 2.16
CA ALA A 63 -9.53 12.73 3.58
C ALA A 63 -9.39 11.25 3.96
N GLY A 64 -9.70 10.33 3.03
CA GLY A 64 -9.74 8.88 3.30
C GLY A 64 -10.92 8.45 4.19
N LEU A 65 -11.97 9.28 4.28
CA LEU A 65 -13.20 9.00 5.01
C LEU A 65 -14.20 8.21 4.17
N ALA A 66 -14.05 8.23 2.85
CA ALA A 66 -14.92 7.54 1.91
C ALA A 66 -14.12 7.03 0.72
N GLU A 67 -14.67 6.04 0.04
CA GLU A 67 -14.13 5.47 -1.21
C GLU A 67 -15.10 5.64 -2.37
N PRO A 68 -14.62 5.94 -3.58
CA PRO A 68 -15.44 5.85 -4.76
C PRO A 68 -15.72 4.38 -5.07
N ARG A 69 -16.99 4.07 -5.24
CA ARG A 69 -17.46 2.77 -5.70
C ARG A 69 -17.67 2.85 -7.21
N VAL A 70 -16.78 2.25 -7.95
CA VAL A 70 -16.91 2.13 -9.40
C VAL A 70 -17.85 0.96 -9.69
N ALA A 71 -18.86 1.19 -10.53
CA ALA A 71 -19.74 0.13 -10.98
C ALA A 71 -18.89 -0.90 -11.75
N ARG A 72 -18.85 -2.12 -11.25
CA ARG A 72 -18.22 -3.22 -11.97
C ARG A 72 -19.20 -3.71 -13.01
N SER A 73 -18.76 -3.76 -14.25
CA SER A 73 -19.54 -4.40 -15.29
C SER A 73 -19.59 -5.90 -15.00
N SER A 74 -20.69 -6.35 -14.40
CA SER A 74 -20.96 -7.76 -14.14
C SER A 74 -21.35 -8.54 -15.41
N SER A 75 -21.47 -7.84 -16.53
CA SER A 75 -21.80 -8.44 -17.83
C SER A 75 -20.62 -8.22 -18.78
N ARG A 76 -20.15 -9.33 -19.39
CA ARG A 76 -19.44 -9.25 -20.67
C ARG A 76 -20.14 -8.20 -21.51
N PRO A 77 -19.47 -7.17 -22.01
CA PRO A 77 -20.13 -6.29 -22.94
C PRO A 77 -20.48 -7.13 -24.19
N ASP A 78 -21.73 -7.48 -24.30
CA ASP A 78 -22.28 -7.94 -25.58
C ASP A 78 -22.01 -6.83 -26.58
N ARG A 79 -21.28 -7.15 -27.64
CA ARG A 79 -20.94 -6.24 -28.73
C ARG A 79 -22.16 -5.61 -29.44
N ALA A 80 -23.38 -5.98 -29.02
CA ALA A 80 -24.64 -5.62 -29.68
C ALA A 80 -25.38 -4.41 -29.12
N ALA A 81 -25.03 -3.87 -27.94
CA ALA A 81 -25.80 -2.77 -27.35
C ALA A 81 -24.85 -1.68 -26.87
N GLY A 82 -24.60 -0.63 -27.67
CA GLY A 82 -24.19 0.74 -27.33
C GLY A 82 -23.44 1.02 -26.00
N GLY A 83 -22.72 0.05 -25.45
CA GLY A 83 -21.92 0.21 -24.25
C GLY A 83 -20.75 1.17 -24.46
N PRO A 84 -20.19 1.77 -23.40
CA PRO A 84 -19.07 2.68 -23.53
C PRO A 84 -17.93 2.03 -24.30
N ALA A 85 -17.30 2.79 -25.21
CA ALA A 85 -16.16 2.33 -25.99
C ALA A 85 -15.09 1.73 -25.08
N ALA A 86 -14.44 0.66 -25.54
CA ALA A 86 -13.33 0.08 -24.79
C ALA A 86 -12.28 1.18 -24.53
N PRO A 87 -11.70 1.26 -23.31
CA PRO A 87 -10.73 2.29 -23.00
C PRO A 87 -9.52 2.19 -23.95
N ASP A 88 -9.02 3.33 -24.39
CA ASP A 88 -7.82 3.44 -25.21
C ASP A 88 -6.58 3.21 -24.34
N VAL A 89 -6.08 1.97 -24.34
CA VAL A 89 -5.02 1.50 -23.44
C VAL A 89 -3.96 0.72 -24.18
N THR A 90 -2.69 0.98 -23.88
CA THR A 90 -1.55 0.13 -24.26
C THR A 90 -0.99 -0.57 -23.03
N VAL A 91 -0.79 -1.88 -23.09
CA VAL A 91 -0.13 -2.67 -22.04
C VAL A 91 1.39 -2.63 -22.26
N VAL A 92 2.14 -2.38 -21.19
CA VAL A 92 3.61 -2.32 -21.20
C VAL A 92 4.15 -3.40 -20.28
N VAL A 93 4.96 -4.31 -20.83
CA VAL A 93 5.54 -5.44 -20.12
C VAL A 93 7.07 -5.38 -20.20
N PRO A 94 7.78 -4.96 -19.13
CA PRO A 94 9.23 -5.11 -19.08
C PRO A 94 9.60 -6.58 -18.80
N VAL A 95 10.61 -7.09 -19.50
CA VAL A 95 11.08 -8.46 -19.31
C VAL A 95 12.61 -8.53 -19.34
N ARG A 96 13.17 -9.44 -18.57
CA ARG A 96 14.57 -9.85 -18.67
C ARG A 96 14.73 -11.28 -18.21
N ASP A 97 15.30 -12.15 -19.06
CA ASP A 97 15.63 -13.55 -18.78
C ASP A 97 14.46 -14.41 -18.29
N ARG A 98 13.18 -14.09 -18.67
CA ARG A 98 11.96 -14.71 -18.18
C ARG A 98 10.96 -15.01 -19.28
N ALA A 99 11.41 -15.67 -20.36
CA ALA A 99 10.55 -15.96 -21.51
C ALA A 99 9.35 -16.84 -21.14
N ALA A 100 9.53 -17.80 -20.24
CA ALA A 100 8.44 -18.67 -19.79
C ALA A 100 7.37 -17.92 -18.99
N GLU A 101 7.77 -17.09 -18.02
CA GLU A 101 6.84 -16.23 -17.25
C GLU A 101 6.14 -15.24 -18.16
N LEU A 102 6.86 -14.64 -19.13
CA LEU A 102 6.29 -13.74 -20.12
C LEU A 102 5.20 -14.43 -20.94
N ASP A 103 5.37 -15.69 -21.33
CA ASP A 103 4.36 -16.43 -22.10
C ASP A 103 3.06 -16.58 -21.28
N TYR A 104 3.15 -16.88 -20.00
CA TYR A 104 1.99 -16.92 -19.10
C TYR A 104 1.33 -15.55 -18.90
N CYS A 105 2.15 -14.52 -18.69
CA CYS A 105 1.68 -13.15 -18.52
C CYS A 105 0.88 -12.69 -19.75
N LEU A 106 1.44 -12.85 -20.95
CA LEU A 106 0.79 -12.45 -22.20
C LEU A 106 -0.44 -13.30 -22.51
N ALA A 107 -0.44 -14.59 -22.16
CA ALA A 107 -1.62 -15.44 -22.29
C ALA A 107 -2.77 -14.93 -21.41
N ALA A 108 -2.49 -14.57 -20.15
CA ALA A 108 -3.47 -14.05 -19.21
C ALA A 108 -3.96 -12.64 -19.59
N ALA A 109 -3.07 -11.75 -20.03
CA ALA A 109 -3.41 -10.42 -20.50
C ALA A 109 -4.32 -10.42 -21.75
N GLY A 110 -4.25 -11.49 -22.55
CA GLY A 110 -5.06 -11.66 -23.76
C GLY A 110 -4.65 -10.70 -24.90
N ARG A 111 -5.52 -10.62 -25.92
CA ARG A 111 -5.26 -9.82 -27.13
C ARG A 111 -6.20 -8.62 -27.29
N ARG A 112 -6.89 -8.23 -26.22
CA ARG A 112 -7.87 -7.13 -26.29
C ARG A 112 -7.23 -5.77 -26.49
N TYR A 113 -6.04 -5.57 -25.91
CA TYR A 113 -5.29 -4.32 -25.95
C TYR A 113 -3.94 -4.53 -26.62
N PRO A 114 -3.39 -3.53 -27.33
CA PRO A 114 -2.03 -3.58 -27.86
C PRO A 114 -1.03 -3.75 -26.70
N VAL A 115 -0.04 -4.63 -26.90
CA VAL A 115 0.99 -4.94 -25.91
C VAL A 115 2.36 -4.54 -26.48
N ILE A 116 3.13 -3.78 -25.71
CA ILE A 116 4.54 -3.49 -25.95
C ILE A 116 5.36 -4.23 -24.89
N VAL A 117 6.15 -5.21 -25.32
CA VAL A 117 7.13 -5.90 -24.49
C VAL A 117 8.48 -5.22 -24.68
N VAL A 118 9.13 -4.86 -23.56
CA VAL A 118 10.51 -4.33 -23.61
C VAL A 118 11.46 -5.34 -22.99
N ASP A 119 12.29 -5.93 -23.86
CA ASP A 119 13.39 -6.80 -23.44
C ASP A 119 14.59 -5.96 -22.98
N ASP A 120 14.84 -5.94 -21.68
CA ASP A 120 15.90 -5.14 -21.05
C ASP A 120 17.24 -5.90 -20.99
N GLY A 121 17.71 -6.35 -22.14
CA GLY A 121 19.00 -7.02 -22.27
C GLY A 121 19.00 -8.47 -21.76
N SER A 122 18.03 -9.29 -22.17
CA SER A 122 18.02 -10.72 -21.88
C SER A 122 19.20 -11.43 -22.54
N ALA A 123 19.73 -12.47 -21.85
CA ALA A 123 20.80 -13.32 -22.36
C ALA A 123 20.34 -14.17 -23.57
N ASP A 124 19.08 -14.62 -23.56
CA ASP A 124 18.42 -15.29 -24.69
C ASP A 124 17.30 -14.41 -25.27
N PRO A 125 17.62 -13.47 -26.16
CA PRO A 125 16.63 -12.62 -26.80
C PRO A 125 15.74 -13.37 -27.80
N ALA A 126 16.20 -14.48 -28.35
CA ALA A 126 15.44 -15.26 -29.31
C ALA A 126 14.24 -15.94 -28.65
N ALA A 127 14.38 -16.43 -27.41
CA ALA A 127 13.28 -16.99 -26.63
C ALA A 127 12.21 -15.92 -26.34
N VAL A 128 12.62 -14.68 -25.98
CA VAL A 128 11.68 -13.57 -25.74
C VAL A 128 10.96 -13.18 -27.05
N ALA A 129 11.71 -13.09 -28.16
CA ALA A 129 11.14 -12.76 -29.47
C ALA A 129 10.11 -13.82 -29.94
N ALA A 130 10.41 -15.10 -29.74
CA ALA A 130 9.49 -16.19 -30.09
C ALA A 130 8.17 -16.10 -29.32
N VAL A 131 8.22 -15.79 -28.02
CA VAL A 131 7.02 -15.60 -27.18
C VAL A 131 6.22 -14.39 -27.67
N CYS A 132 6.88 -13.26 -27.94
CA CYS A 132 6.19 -12.05 -28.42
C CYS A 132 5.49 -12.31 -29.78
N ALA A 133 6.16 -12.98 -30.72
CA ALA A 133 5.58 -13.34 -32.00
C ALA A 133 4.37 -14.27 -31.85
N ALA A 134 4.45 -15.30 -31.01
CA ALA A 134 3.37 -16.24 -30.73
C ALA A 134 2.14 -15.57 -30.10
N ARG A 135 2.35 -14.55 -29.27
CA ARG A 135 1.27 -13.82 -28.54
C ARG A 135 0.80 -12.56 -29.27
N GLY A 136 1.47 -12.14 -30.36
CA GLY A 136 1.12 -10.94 -31.13
C GLY A 136 1.49 -9.64 -30.41
N ALA A 137 2.51 -9.66 -29.56
CA ALA A 137 3.01 -8.50 -28.84
C ALA A 137 4.14 -7.81 -29.64
N ARG A 138 4.16 -6.46 -29.60
CA ARG A 138 5.27 -5.68 -30.18
C ARG A 138 6.49 -5.78 -29.27
N LEU A 139 7.59 -6.32 -29.79
CA LEU A 139 8.86 -6.39 -29.06
C LEU A 139 9.70 -5.14 -29.33
N VAL A 140 10.26 -4.59 -28.26
CA VAL A 140 11.30 -3.54 -28.29
C VAL A 140 12.49 -4.06 -27.47
N ARG A 141 13.67 -4.13 -28.09
CA ARG A 141 14.87 -4.59 -27.42
C ARG A 141 15.74 -3.43 -26.95
N ARG A 142 16.32 -3.57 -25.78
CA ARG A 142 17.41 -2.76 -25.24
C ARG A 142 18.66 -3.65 -25.20
N ASP A 143 19.78 -3.17 -25.71
CA ASP A 143 21.03 -3.95 -25.73
C ASP A 143 21.66 -4.06 -24.34
N VAL A 144 21.45 -3.05 -23.49
CA VAL A 144 22.00 -2.95 -22.15
C VAL A 144 20.88 -2.89 -21.11
N ASN A 145 21.02 -3.70 -20.06
CA ASN A 145 20.10 -3.70 -18.93
C ASN A 145 20.16 -2.38 -18.17
N GLY A 146 19.10 -1.59 -18.31
CA GLY A 146 18.87 -0.34 -17.56
C GLY A 146 17.98 -0.51 -16.32
N GLY A 147 17.35 -1.68 -16.16
CA GLY A 147 16.38 -1.94 -15.08
C GLY A 147 14.94 -1.61 -15.46
N PRO A 148 13.99 -1.91 -14.53
CA PRO A 148 12.56 -1.81 -14.83
C PRO A 148 12.11 -0.39 -15.16
N ALA A 149 12.67 0.64 -14.53
CA ALA A 149 12.39 2.05 -14.83
C ALA A 149 12.71 2.39 -16.30
N ALA A 150 13.93 2.06 -16.74
CA ALA A 150 14.40 2.34 -18.08
C ALA A 150 13.63 1.54 -19.15
N ALA A 151 13.27 0.30 -18.86
CA ALA A 151 12.44 -0.52 -19.74
C ALA A 151 11.04 0.09 -19.90
N ARG A 152 10.38 0.46 -18.77
CA ARG A 152 9.06 1.11 -18.83
C ARG A 152 9.10 2.46 -19.55
N ASN A 153 10.13 3.27 -19.32
CA ASN A 153 10.31 4.54 -20.03
C ASN A 153 10.52 4.35 -21.55
N THR A 154 11.23 3.27 -21.93
CA THR A 154 11.41 2.95 -23.37
C THR A 154 10.06 2.69 -24.03
N ALA A 155 9.16 1.95 -23.38
CA ALA A 155 7.80 1.74 -23.89
C ALA A 155 6.96 3.02 -23.87
N LEU A 156 7.03 3.82 -22.78
CA LEU A 156 6.25 5.06 -22.64
C LEU A 156 6.45 6.04 -23.80
N ARG A 157 7.64 6.09 -24.38
CA ARG A 157 7.93 6.91 -25.55
C ARG A 157 7.18 6.45 -26.82
N LEU A 158 6.71 5.21 -26.83
CA LEU A 158 6.01 4.58 -27.95
C LEU A 158 4.49 4.47 -27.73
N VAL A 159 4.02 4.71 -26.51
CA VAL A 159 2.60 4.69 -26.17
C VAL A 159 1.94 5.96 -26.67
N ALA A 160 0.88 5.81 -27.46
CA ALA A 160 0.07 6.92 -27.97
C ALA A 160 -1.31 7.00 -27.32
N THR A 161 -1.75 5.93 -26.65
CA THR A 161 -3.06 5.81 -26.01
C THR A 161 -3.22 6.71 -24.78
N GLU A 162 -4.46 7.04 -24.42
CA GLU A 162 -4.76 7.87 -23.22
C GLU A 162 -4.29 7.21 -21.95
N LEU A 163 -4.52 5.90 -21.82
CA LEU A 163 -4.12 5.12 -20.66
C LEU A 163 -2.97 4.18 -21.01
N VAL A 164 -2.15 3.88 -20.01
CA VAL A 164 -1.11 2.87 -20.08
C VAL A 164 -1.27 1.90 -18.91
N ALA A 165 -1.21 0.61 -19.19
CA ALA A 165 -1.25 -0.46 -18.21
C ALA A 165 0.14 -1.05 -18.07
N PHE A 166 0.82 -0.81 -16.96
CA PHE A 166 2.07 -1.51 -16.61
C PHE A 166 1.74 -2.88 -16.05
N LEU A 167 2.45 -3.89 -16.49
CA LEU A 167 2.29 -5.27 -16.04
C LEU A 167 3.65 -5.97 -16.04
N ASP A 168 4.10 -6.48 -14.89
CA ASP A 168 5.37 -7.21 -14.83
C ASP A 168 5.22 -8.59 -15.50
N SER A 169 6.30 -9.08 -16.09
CA SER A 169 6.32 -10.34 -16.86
C SER A 169 6.02 -11.59 -16.04
N ASP A 170 6.03 -11.50 -14.71
CA ASP A 170 5.68 -12.57 -13.77
C ASP A 170 4.28 -12.38 -13.14
N CYS A 171 3.45 -11.50 -13.73
CA CYS A 171 2.07 -11.26 -13.32
C CYS A 171 1.05 -11.96 -14.21
N GLU A 172 -0.08 -12.36 -13.61
CA GLU A 172 -1.21 -13.00 -14.26
C GLU A 172 -2.51 -12.24 -13.92
N PRO A 173 -2.91 -11.27 -14.77
CA PRO A 173 -4.14 -10.53 -14.56
C PRO A 173 -5.37 -11.35 -14.98
N ALA A 174 -6.54 -11.03 -14.42
CA ALA A 174 -7.82 -11.42 -15.02
C ALA A 174 -8.01 -10.70 -16.36
N SER A 175 -8.75 -11.31 -17.30
CA SER A 175 -8.91 -10.77 -18.68
C SER A 175 -9.57 -9.40 -18.75
N ASP A 176 -10.30 -9.01 -17.72
CA ASP A 176 -11.11 -7.79 -17.62
C ASP A 176 -10.52 -6.75 -16.65
N TRP A 177 -9.36 -7.03 -16.04
CA TRP A 177 -8.75 -6.16 -15.03
C TRP A 177 -8.61 -4.70 -15.44
N ILE A 178 -8.25 -4.42 -16.70
CA ILE A 178 -8.15 -3.06 -17.25
C ILE A 178 -9.53 -2.43 -17.34
N ALA A 179 -10.52 -3.16 -17.86
CA ALA A 179 -11.88 -2.65 -17.99
C ALA A 179 -12.49 -2.31 -16.63
N GLU A 180 -12.27 -3.15 -15.61
CA GLU A 180 -12.74 -2.89 -14.24
C GLU A 180 -12.07 -1.67 -13.61
N LEU A 181 -10.76 -1.48 -13.80
CA LEU A 181 -10.04 -0.32 -13.27
C LEU A 181 -10.33 0.97 -14.06
N SER A 182 -10.68 0.88 -15.34
CA SER A 182 -10.84 2.06 -16.20
C SER A 182 -11.94 3.01 -15.74
N GLY A 183 -12.99 2.49 -15.10
CA GLY A 183 -14.07 3.32 -14.56
C GLY A 183 -13.62 4.39 -13.56
N HIS A 184 -12.47 4.22 -12.90
CA HIS A 184 -11.92 5.25 -12.01
C HIS A 184 -11.46 6.50 -12.76
N PHE A 185 -11.09 6.38 -14.06
CA PHE A 185 -10.58 7.47 -14.88
C PHE A 185 -11.67 8.40 -15.42
N ALA A 186 -12.94 8.10 -15.22
CA ALA A 186 -14.01 9.07 -15.38
C ALA A 186 -13.86 10.28 -14.44
N ASP A 187 -13.10 10.13 -13.34
CA ASP A 187 -12.60 11.24 -12.54
C ASP A 187 -11.30 11.78 -13.20
N PRO A 188 -11.32 13.00 -13.76
CA PRO A 188 -10.16 13.55 -14.50
C PRO A 188 -8.94 13.79 -13.61
N LEU A 189 -9.08 13.80 -12.28
CA LEU A 189 -7.99 13.96 -11.34
C LEU A 189 -7.31 12.63 -11.00
N VAL A 190 -7.80 11.50 -11.47
CA VAL A 190 -7.16 10.20 -11.25
C VAL A 190 -6.03 10.00 -12.23
N ALA A 191 -4.81 9.93 -11.71
CA ALA A 191 -3.61 9.63 -12.48
C ALA A 191 -3.34 8.13 -12.60
N ALA A 192 -3.58 7.37 -11.53
CA ALA A 192 -3.28 5.93 -11.52
C ALA A 192 -4.18 5.16 -10.56
N VAL A 193 -4.38 3.87 -10.89
CA VAL A 193 -5.12 2.92 -10.06
C VAL A 193 -4.36 1.60 -10.03
N GLY A 194 -4.04 1.10 -8.82
CA GLY A 194 -3.41 -0.20 -8.61
C GLY A 194 -4.43 -1.25 -8.16
N PRO A 195 -4.45 -2.45 -8.77
CA PRO A 195 -5.20 -3.60 -8.27
C PRO A 195 -4.51 -4.24 -7.07
N ARG A 196 -5.18 -5.20 -6.42
CA ARG A 196 -4.57 -6.04 -5.40
C ARG A 196 -3.65 -7.07 -6.04
N ILE A 197 -2.39 -7.08 -5.63
CA ILE A 197 -1.42 -8.08 -6.05
C ILE A 197 -1.48 -9.24 -5.06
N VAL A 198 -1.90 -10.42 -5.56
CA VAL A 198 -1.96 -11.65 -4.76
C VAL A 198 -0.95 -12.66 -5.29
N THR A 199 -0.54 -13.60 -4.47
CA THR A 199 0.36 -14.65 -4.95
C THR A 199 -0.37 -15.52 -6.00
N ALA A 200 0.24 -15.73 -7.16
CA ALA A 200 -0.29 -16.65 -8.16
C ALA A 200 -0.19 -18.11 -7.67
N PRO A 201 -1.11 -19.01 -8.06
CA PRO A 201 -1.00 -20.42 -7.75
C PRO A 201 0.28 -21.03 -8.34
N PRO A 202 0.84 -22.08 -7.72
CA PRO A 202 1.99 -22.78 -8.26
C PRO A 202 1.71 -23.31 -9.67
N ARG A 203 2.59 -23.04 -10.62
CA ARG A 203 2.46 -23.53 -11.99
C ARG A 203 2.94 -24.97 -12.10
N PRO A 204 2.19 -25.87 -12.74
CA PRO A 204 2.73 -27.18 -13.13
C PRO A 204 3.89 -26.97 -14.12
N ALA A 205 5.01 -27.64 -13.91
CA ALA A 205 6.21 -27.50 -14.75
C ALA A 205 6.01 -27.83 -16.25
N ALA A 206 4.87 -28.42 -16.63
CA ALA A 206 4.55 -28.88 -17.98
C ALA A 206 3.30 -28.23 -18.62
N ALA A 207 2.57 -27.36 -17.95
CA ALA A 207 1.32 -26.82 -18.49
C ALA A 207 1.57 -25.51 -19.26
N ARG A 208 1.46 -25.56 -20.60
CA ARG A 208 1.26 -24.35 -21.41
C ARG A 208 -0.16 -23.83 -21.20
N PRO A 209 -0.39 -22.56 -20.87
CA PRO A 209 -1.74 -22.04 -20.74
C PRO A 209 -2.46 -22.07 -22.10
N ALA A 210 -3.67 -22.58 -22.12
CA ALA A 210 -4.55 -22.47 -23.28
C ALA A 210 -4.96 -21.00 -23.47
N PRO A 211 -5.08 -20.51 -24.72
CA PRO A 211 -5.53 -19.16 -25.00
C PRO A 211 -6.91 -18.89 -24.39
N GLY A 212 -7.02 -17.84 -23.57
CA GLY A 212 -8.31 -17.41 -23.01
C GLY A 212 -8.74 -18.07 -21.70
N GLN A 213 -7.96 -18.96 -21.10
CA GLN A 213 -8.23 -19.44 -19.75
C GLN A 213 -7.60 -18.47 -18.75
N SER A 214 -8.42 -17.62 -18.13
CA SER A 214 -8.04 -16.96 -16.90
C SER A 214 -7.77 -17.99 -15.82
N PRO A 215 -6.68 -17.89 -15.05
CA PRO A 215 -6.54 -18.72 -13.87
C PRO A 215 -7.77 -18.47 -12.99
N ALA A 216 -8.46 -19.53 -12.63
CA ALA A 216 -9.60 -19.45 -11.74
C ALA A 216 -9.21 -18.57 -10.56
N ALA A 217 -9.98 -17.53 -10.29
CA ALA A 217 -9.82 -16.69 -9.12
C ALA A 217 -10.05 -17.54 -7.87
N GLY A 218 -9.03 -18.30 -7.49
CA GLY A 218 -8.98 -18.93 -6.18
C GLY A 218 -9.11 -17.83 -5.14
N ASP A 219 -9.69 -18.11 -4.02
CA ASP A 219 -9.92 -17.19 -2.89
C ASP A 219 -8.63 -16.58 -2.29
N GLY A 220 -7.53 -16.59 -3.04
CA GLY A 220 -6.24 -15.97 -2.70
C GLY A 220 -5.48 -16.68 -1.60
N ARG A 221 -5.93 -17.86 -1.18
CA ARG A 221 -5.24 -18.69 -0.20
C ARG A 221 -4.36 -19.71 -0.90
N LEU A 222 -3.07 -19.45 -0.88
CA LEU A 222 -2.10 -20.44 -1.30
C LEU A 222 -1.84 -21.45 -0.20
N ALA A 223 -1.76 -22.70 -0.60
CA ALA A 223 -1.17 -23.76 0.23
C ALA A 223 0.31 -23.43 0.46
N GLY A 224 0.62 -22.77 1.61
CA GLY A 224 1.99 -22.45 1.99
C GLY A 224 2.23 -21.11 2.68
N GLY A 225 1.25 -20.25 2.78
CA GLY A 225 1.04 -19.31 3.88
C GLY A 225 1.84 -18.02 3.98
N GLU A 226 2.61 -17.55 3.01
CA GLU A 226 3.01 -16.14 3.00
C GLU A 226 2.35 -15.45 1.80
N GLY A 227 1.50 -14.45 2.09
CA GLY A 227 0.94 -13.60 1.05
C GLY A 227 2.07 -12.84 0.31
N SER A 228 1.80 -12.39 -0.91
CA SER A 228 2.73 -11.53 -1.65
C SER A 228 3.17 -10.35 -0.80
N VAL A 229 4.46 -10.03 -0.83
CA VAL A 229 4.98 -8.79 -0.21
C VAL A 229 4.38 -7.52 -0.83
N LEU A 230 3.75 -7.66 -2.00
CA LEU A 230 3.05 -6.60 -2.72
C LEU A 230 1.56 -6.54 -2.39
N ASP A 231 1.03 -7.48 -1.58
CA ASP A 231 -0.38 -7.46 -1.15
C ASP A 231 -0.63 -6.35 -0.12
N LEU A 232 -1.37 -5.33 -0.53
CA LEU A 232 -1.72 -4.17 0.29
C LEU A 232 -3.04 -4.37 1.07
N GLY A 233 -3.60 -5.58 1.01
CA GLY A 233 -4.81 -5.96 1.76
C GLY A 233 -6.11 -5.77 0.99
N GLY A 234 -7.22 -6.14 1.65
CA GLY A 234 -8.55 -6.21 1.02
C GLY A 234 -9.40 -4.94 1.14
N ARG A 235 -8.83 -3.81 1.54
CA ARG A 235 -9.56 -2.55 1.64
C ARG A 235 -9.04 -1.55 0.62
N GLY A 236 -9.94 -0.96 -0.15
CA GLY A 236 -9.63 0.15 -1.04
C GLY A 236 -9.02 1.34 -0.30
N ALA A 237 -8.28 2.19 -0.99
CA ALA A 237 -7.66 3.33 -0.36
C ALA A 237 -7.30 4.44 -1.35
N ARG A 238 -7.37 5.67 -0.85
CA ARG A 238 -6.53 6.72 -1.40
C ARG A 238 -5.07 6.36 -1.14
N VAL A 239 -4.24 6.49 -2.17
CA VAL A 239 -2.80 6.25 -2.10
C VAL A 239 -2.07 7.56 -1.91
N ALA A 240 -1.32 7.70 -0.83
CA ALA A 240 -0.46 8.85 -0.57
C ALA A 240 0.56 8.51 0.53
N PRO A 241 1.71 9.21 0.62
CA PRO A 241 2.63 9.07 1.74
C PRO A 241 1.90 9.18 3.09
N MET A 242 2.34 8.42 4.08
CA MET A 242 1.81 8.44 5.46
C MET A 242 0.34 8.06 5.60
N THR A 243 -0.27 7.46 4.58
CA THR A 243 -1.62 6.85 4.65
C THR A 243 -1.53 5.33 4.81
N ARG A 244 -2.70 4.65 4.95
CA ARG A 244 -2.79 3.18 5.02
C ARG A 244 -2.10 2.49 3.84
N VAL A 245 -2.26 3.04 2.64
CA VAL A 245 -1.59 2.60 1.43
C VAL A 245 -0.70 3.74 0.94
N ALA A 246 0.59 3.63 1.24
CA ALA A 246 1.55 4.70 0.93
C ALA A 246 1.93 4.74 -0.56
N TYR A 247 1.85 3.62 -1.26
CA TYR A 247 2.14 3.49 -2.70
C TYR A 247 1.40 2.28 -3.27
N VAL A 248 1.35 2.17 -4.59
CA VAL A 248 0.92 0.97 -5.32
C VAL A 248 2.05 0.49 -6.22
N PRO A 249 2.33 -0.82 -6.28
CA PRO A 249 3.42 -1.35 -7.10
C PRO A 249 3.07 -1.29 -8.60
N THR A 250 4.07 -1.04 -9.43
CA THR A 250 3.92 -1.10 -10.90
C THR A 250 3.96 -2.52 -11.45
N ALA A 251 3.97 -3.53 -10.58
CA ALA A 251 3.75 -4.92 -10.98
C ALA A 251 2.43 -5.10 -11.73
N ALA A 252 1.38 -4.34 -11.34
CA ALA A 252 0.20 -4.06 -12.16
C ALA A 252 -0.34 -2.67 -11.79
N LEU A 253 -0.40 -1.78 -12.77
CA LEU A 253 -0.84 -0.40 -12.57
C LEU A 253 -1.48 0.13 -13.84
N LEU A 254 -2.70 0.65 -13.75
CA LEU A 254 -3.32 1.41 -14.84
C LEU A 254 -3.12 2.91 -14.58
N ALA A 255 -2.60 3.65 -15.55
CA ALA A 255 -2.24 5.05 -15.38
C ALA A 255 -2.64 5.92 -16.58
N ARG A 256 -2.96 7.19 -16.32
CA ARG A 256 -3.18 8.22 -17.34
C ARG A 256 -1.82 8.68 -17.87
N ARG A 257 -1.56 8.45 -19.16
CA ARG A 257 -0.27 8.76 -19.80
C ARG A 257 0.14 10.22 -19.58
N ALA A 258 -0.79 11.15 -19.72
CA ALA A 258 -0.51 12.59 -19.55
C ALA A 258 -0.05 12.96 -18.12
N ALA A 259 -0.45 12.20 -17.10
CA ALA A 259 -0.04 12.44 -15.73
C ALA A 259 1.40 11.96 -15.44
N LEU A 260 1.93 11.01 -16.20
CA LEU A 260 3.23 10.40 -15.93
C LEU A 260 4.43 11.33 -16.21
N GLY A 261 4.22 12.42 -16.96
CA GLY A 261 5.27 13.40 -17.23
C GLY A 261 6.53 12.76 -17.81
N GLY A 262 7.67 12.94 -17.13
CA GLY A 262 8.95 12.35 -17.51
C GLY A 262 9.11 10.85 -17.26
N GLY A 263 8.07 10.16 -16.78
CA GLY A 263 8.10 8.74 -16.51
C GLY A 263 8.77 8.38 -15.18
N PHE A 264 9.45 7.24 -15.17
CA PHE A 264 10.16 6.70 -14.00
C PHE A 264 11.58 7.30 -13.88
N ASP A 265 12.07 7.46 -12.66
CA ASP A 265 13.47 7.85 -12.43
C ASP A 265 14.40 6.62 -12.62
N GLU A 266 15.18 6.62 -13.71
CA GLU A 266 16.08 5.51 -14.05
C GLU A 266 17.28 5.37 -13.11
N ALA A 267 17.57 6.39 -12.28
CA ALA A 267 18.59 6.30 -11.24
C ALA A 267 18.14 5.42 -10.07
N LEU A 268 16.83 5.18 -9.92
CA LEU A 268 16.29 4.30 -8.91
C LEU A 268 16.20 2.87 -9.41
N ARG A 269 17.07 2.00 -8.93
CA ARG A 269 17.02 0.54 -9.25
C ARG A 269 15.88 -0.17 -8.51
N TYR A 270 15.41 0.39 -7.40
CA TYR A 270 14.29 -0.07 -6.56
C TYR A 270 13.58 1.15 -6.00
N GLY A 271 12.25 1.07 -5.90
CA GLY A 271 11.41 2.14 -5.39
C GLY A 271 11.08 3.21 -6.44
N GLU A 272 11.33 2.94 -7.71
CA GLU A 272 10.94 3.77 -8.84
C GLU A 272 9.42 3.93 -8.95
N ASP A 273 8.68 2.92 -8.52
CA ASP A 273 7.22 2.91 -8.42
C ASP A 273 6.73 3.79 -7.25
N VAL A 274 7.40 3.70 -6.11
CA VAL A 274 7.10 4.55 -4.94
C VAL A 274 7.34 6.02 -5.29
N ASP A 275 8.49 6.32 -5.89
CA ASP A 275 8.85 7.68 -6.35
C ASP A 275 7.81 8.23 -7.33
N LEU A 276 7.43 7.46 -8.35
CA LEU A 276 6.42 7.87 -9.32
C LEU A 276 5.09 8.21 -8.63
N VAL A 277 4.59 7.32 -7.78
CA VAL A 277 3.32 7.51 -7.08
C VAL A 277 3.36 8.76 -6.19
N TRP A 278 4.46 9.00 -5.49
CA TRP A 278 4.58 10.17 -4.62
C TRP A 278 4.69 11.46 -5.42
N ARG A 279 5.45 11.49 -6.52
CA ARG A 279 5.45 12.64 -7.45
C ARG A 279 4.06 12.96 -8.00
N LEU A 280 3.28 11.95 -8.36
CA LEU A 280 1.89 12.14 -8.80
C LEU A 280 1.04 12.79 -7.70
N THR A 281 1.15 12.31 -6.46
CA THR A 281 0.38 12.86 -5.34
C THR A 281 0.83 14.28 -4.95
N GLU A 282 2.11 14.58 -5.01
CA GLU A 282 2.69 15.91 -4.79
C GLU A 282 2.26 16.91 -5.87
N ALA A 283 2.14 16.45 -7.13
CA ALA A 283 1.61 17.24 -8.23
C ALA A 283 0.07 17.45 -8.16
N GLY A 284 -0.59 16.94 -7.12
CA GLY A 284 -2.04 17.12 -6.90
C GLY A 284 -2.93 16.07 -7.57
N TRP A 285 -2.35 15.09 -8.26
CA TRP A 285 -3.09 13.97 -8.80
C TRP A 285 -3.61 13.02 -7.72
N ARG A 286 -4.62 12.20 -8.05
CA ARG A 286 -5.13 11.13 -7.18
C ARG A 286 -4.67 9.79 -7.68
N VAL A 287 -4.09 9.04 -6.77
CA VAL A 287 -3.76 7.62 -6.98
C VAL A 287 -4.66 6.79 -6.08
N ARG A 288 -5.21 5.71 -6.61
CA ARG A 288 -6.16 4.84 -5.92
C ARG A 288 -5.68 3.41 -5.88
N TYR A 289 -6.12 2.70 -4.86
CA TYR A 289 -5.95 1.26 -4.72
C TYR A 289 -7.32 0.60 -4.72
N ASP A 290 -7.58 -0.28 -5.70
CA ASP A 290 -8.83 -1.05 -5.80
C ASP A 290 -8.56 -2.55 -5.58
N PRO A 291 -8.78 -3.08 -4.36
CA PRO A 291 -8.55 -4.49 -4.06
C PRO A 291 -9.60 -5.44 -4.62
N GLY A 292 -10.65 -4.92 -5.20
CA GLY A 292 -11.66 -5.73 -5.85
C GLY A 292 -11.18 -6.32 -7.16
N VAL A 293 -10.23 -5.65 -7.81
CA VAL A 293 -9.49 -6.19 -8.95
C VAL A 293 -8.24 -6.87 -8.45
N ARG A 294 -7.98 -8.10 -8.89
CA ARG A 294 -6.84 -8.90 -8.43
C ARG A 294 -5.95 -9.30 -9.59
N VAL A 295 -4.64 -9.25 -9.34
CA VAL A 295 -3.61 -9.72 -10.27
C VAL A 295 -2.72 -10.71 -9.54
N GLY A 296 -2.56 -11.91 -10.09
CA GLY A 296 -1.64 -12.91 -9.59
C GLY A 296 -0.20 -12.51 -9.86
N HIS A 297 0.70 -12.76 -8.90
CA HIS A 297 2.15 -12.52 -9.04
C HIS A 297 2.90 -13.77 -8.63
N ALA A 298 3.84 -14.22 -9.48
CA ALA A 298 4.65 -15.39 -9.20
C ALA A 298 5.73 -15.07 -8.15
N GLU A 299 5.52 -15.57 -6.92
CA GLU A 299 6.50 -15.37 -5.85
C GLU A 299 7.66 -16.35 -5.95
N PRO A 300 8.89 -15.91 -5.64
CA PRO A 300 10.03 -16.81 -5.56
C PRO A 300 9.83 -17.88 -4.49
N THR A 301 10.15 -19.13 -4.81
CA THR A 301 10.09 -20.26 -3.87
C THR A 301 11.29 -20.29 -2.91
N SER A 302 12.42 -19.71 -3.31
CA SER A 302 13.64 -19.66 -2.52
C SER A 302 13.61 -18.55 -1.46
N ARG A 303 13.78 -18.93 -0.20
CA ARG A 303 13.90 -17.98 0.93
C ARG A 303 15.06 -17.00 0.77
N ALA A 304 16.19 -17.44 0.25
CA ALA A 304 17.33 -16.57 0.02
C ALA A 304 17.00 -15.46 -0.99
N VAL A 305 16.23 -15.78 -2.05
CA VAL A 305 15.76 -14.81 -3.03
C VAL A 305 14.78 -13.83 -2.39
N LEU A 306 13.82 -14.29 -1.56
CA LEU A 306 12.88 -13.43 -0.84
C LEU A 306 13.58 -12.47 0.11
N LEU A 307 14.55 -12.95 0.91
CA LEU A 307 15.32 -12.10 1.83
C LEU A 307 16.17 -11.08 1.07
N ARG A 308 16.80 -11.48 -0.06
CA ARG A 308 17.54 -10.56 -0.94
C ARG A 308 16.62 -9.51 -1.55
N ARG A 309 15.39 -9.87 -1.95
CA ARG A 309 14.37 -8.91 -2.43
C ARG A 309 14.00 -7.91 -1.35
N ARG A 310 13.73 -8.36 -0.10
CA ARG A 310 13.45 -7.47 1.03
C ARG A 310 14.60 -6.51 1.35
N PHE A 311 15.84 -7.01 1.33
CA PHE A 311 17.04 -6.16 1.47
C PHE A 311 17.09 -5.06 0.40
N ARG A 312 16.86 -5.42 -0.86
CA ARG A 312 16.85 -4.48 -1.98
C ARG A 312 15.77 -3.43 -1.84
N TYR A 313 14.56 -3.82 -1.45
CA TYR A 313 13.47 -2.88 -1.16
C TYR A 313 13.84 -1.93 0.00
N GLY A 314 14.42 -2.45 1.08
CA GLY A 314 14.89 -1.59 2.16
C GLY A 314 15.93 -0.57 1.71
N SER A 315 16.82 -0.93 0.77
CA SER A 315 17.88 -0.04 0.30
C SER A 315 17.38 1.20 -0.47
N SER A 316 16.10 1.22 -0.90
CA SER A 316 15.48 2.38 -1.54
C SER A 316 14.98 3.44 -0.56
N ALA A 317 14.84 3.13 0.73
CA ALA A 317 14.29 4.07 1.71
C ALA A 317 15.09 5.38 1.81
N ALA A 318 16.41 5.32 1.78
CA ALA A 318 17.25 6.51 1.89
C ALA A 318 17.20 7.41 0.63
N PRO A 319 17.35 6.90 -0.62
CA PRO A 319 17.16 7.73 -1.80
C PRO A 319 15.72 8.27 -1.91
N LEU A 320 14.69 7.54 -1.51
CA LEU A 320 13.32 8.03 -1.45
C LEU A 320 13.16 9.16 -0.42
N THR A 321 13.76 9.04 0.76
CA THR A 321 13.72 10.10 1.78
C THR A 321 14.37 11.39 1.28
N ARG A 322 15.45 11.30 0.49
CA ARG A 322 16.11 12.45 -0.11
C ARG A 322 15.24 13.17 -1.12
N ARG A 323 14.48 12.41 -1.93
CA ARG A 323 13.56 12.94 -2.95
C ARG A 323 12.28 13.49 -2.34
N HIS A 324 11.75 12.81 -1.33
CA HIS A 324 10.47 13.10 -0.71
C HIS A 324 10.64 13.30 0.81
N PRO A 325 11.16 14.47 1.25
CA PRO A 325 11.37 14.74 2.67
C PRO A 325 10.07 14.61 3.48
N GLY A 326 10.11 13.83 4.55
CA GLY A 326 8.93 13.59 5.40
C GLY A 326 7.95 12.51 4.93
N ALA A 327 8.12 11.96 3.72
CA ALA A 327 7.26 10.89 3.21
C ALA A 327 7.61 9.50 3.80
N VAL A 328 8.87 9.30 4.21
CA VAL A 328 9.34 8.07 4.85
C VAL A 328 9.43 8.28 6.35
N ALA A 329 8.55 7.64 7.10
CA ALA A 329 8.61 7.59 8.57
C ALA A 329 8.52 6.12 9.01
N PRO A 330 9.63 5.52 9.47
CA PRO A 330 9.66 4.10 9.84
C PRO A 330 8.81 3.80 11.08
N LEU A 331 8.59 4.80 11.91
CA LEU A 331 7.74 4.75 13.10
C LEU A 331 7.28 6.16 13.46
N VAL A 332 5.99 6.35 13.61
CA VAL A 332 5.40 7.58 14.13
C VAL A 332 4.94 7.34 15.57
N LEU A 333 5.49 8.11 16.50
CA LEU A 333 5.18 8.01 17.92
C LEU A 333 4.38 9.23 18.38
N GLN A 334 3.27 8.98 19.04
CA GLN A 334 2.57 9.98 19.84
C GLN A 334 3.05 9.88 21.29
N PRO A 335 3.39 11.01 21.95
CA PRO A 335 4.05 10.98 23.25
C PRO A 335 3.31 10.16 24.32
N TRP A 336 2.02 10.42 24.51
CA TRP A 336 1.26 9.78 25.59
C TRP A 336 1.02 8.27 25.40
N PRO A 337 0.59 7.77 24.23
CA PRO A 337 0.56 6.34 23.94
C PRO A 337 1.93 5.67 24.10
N ALA A 338 3.01 6.36 23.68
CA ALA A 338 4.38 5.84 23.81
C ALA A 338 4.83 5.75 25.27
N ILE A 339 4.54 6.76 26.10
CA ILE A 339 4.82 6.74 27.55
C ILE A 339 4.00 5.63 28.24
N THR A 340 2.71 5.50 27.91
CA THR A 340 1.85 4.44 28.45
C THR A 340 2.40 3.07 28.11
N MET A 341 2.74 2.82 26.84
CA MET A 341 3.35 1.56 26.39
C MET A 341 4.69 1.29 27.10
N ALA A 342 5.58 2.28 27.16
CA ALA A 342 6.89 2.14 27.80
C ALA A 342 6.75 1.84 29.30
N ALA A 343 5.79 2.46 29.99
CA ALA A 343 5.50 2.20 31.39
C ALA A 343 4.96 0.78 31.61
N LEU A 344 4.08 0.28 30.72
CA LEU A 344 3.60 -1.11 30.76
C LEU A 344 4.75 -2.10 30.57
N LEU A 345 5.61 -1.88 29.59
CA LEU A 345 6.79 -2.72 29.34
C LEU A 345 7.79 -2.69 30.50
N ALA A 346 7.91 -1.54 31.18
CA ALA A 346 8.72 -1.35 32.38
C ALA A 346 8.04 -1.88 33.67
N ARG A 347 6.81 -2.42 33.57
CA ARG A 347 6.01 -2.93 34.70
C ARG A 347 5.73 -1.85 35.75
N ARG A 348 5.42 -0.63 35.32
CA ARG A 348 5.05 0.52 36.16
C ARG A 348 3.57 0.90 35.93
N PRO A 349 2.61 0.10 36.49
CA PRO A 349 1.18 0.27 36.17
C PRO A 349 0.64 1.64 36.59
N ALA A 350 1.10 2.21 37.69
CA ALA A 350 0.67 3.54 38.12
C ALA A 350 1.06 4.63 37.12
N VAL A 351 2.29 4.58 36.59
CA VAL A 351 2.75 5.53 35.54
C VAL A 351 1.97 5.31 34.26
N ALA A 352 1.70 4.05 33.88
CA ALA A 352 0.91 3.75 32.70
C ALA A 352 -0.52 4.29 32.83
N ALA A 353 -1.17 4.09 33.98
CA ALA A 353 -2.51 4.59 34.25
C ALA A 353 -2.55 6.14 34.23
N ALA A 354 -1.57 6.80 34.84
CA ALA A 354 -1.45 8.25 34.83
C ALA A 354 -1.28 8.79 33.41
N ALA A 355 -0.36 8.24 32.61
CA ALA A 355 -0.14 8.65 31.23
C ALA A 355 -1.38 8.40 30.33
N PHE A 356 -2.07 7.28 30.53
CA PHE A 356 -3.32 6.98 29.83
C PHE A 356 -4.43 7.96 30.21
N GLY A 357 -4.57 8.28 31.50
CA GLY A 357 -5.52 9.28 32.01
C GLY A 357 -5.27 10.67 31.42
N VAL A 358 -4.01 11.14 31.48
CA VAL A 358 -3.62 12.42 30.89
C VAL A 358 -3.93 12.46 29.38
N SER A 359 -3.60 11.39 28.65
CA SER A 359 -3.91 11.28 27.21
C SER A 359 -5.41 11.41 26.94
N THR A 360 -6.22 10.72 27.76
CA THR A 360 -7.69 10.75 27.65
C THR A 360 -8.26 12.12 27.98
N MET A 361 -7.75 12.77 29.04
CA MET A 361 -8.15 14.11 29.45
C MET A 361 -7.81 15.16 28.36
N LEU A 362 -6.60 15.11 27.81
CA LEU A 362 -6.17 16.01 26.75
C LEU A 362 -7.01 15.85 25.46
N LEU A 363 -7.39 14.62 25.13
CA LEU A 363 -8.29 14.38 24.01
C LEU A 363 -9.69 14.88 24.32
N ALA A 364 -10.20 14.57 25.52
CA ALA A 364 -11.53 15.03 25.96
C ALA A 364 -11.65 16.55 25.99
N SER A 365 -10.64 17.29 26.50
CA SER A 365 -10.65 18.74 26.47
C SER A 365 -10.71 19.28 25.05
N ARG A 366 -9.85 18.76 24.16
CA ARG A 366 -9.83 19.17 22.74
C ARG A 366 -11.17 18.91 22.03
N LEU A 367 -11.83 17.79 22.34
CA LEU A 367 -13.14 17.48 21.77
C LEU A 367 -14.19 18.47 22.29
N ARG A 368 -14.22 18.77 23.60
CA ARG A 368 -15.14 19.76 24.19
C ARG A 368 -14.90 21.16 23.66
N ASP A 369 -13.63 21.58 23.50
CA ASP A 369 -13.26 22.88 22.92
C ASP A 369 -13.75 23.04 21.46
N ASN A 370 -14.13 21.94 20.84
CA ASN A 370 -14.71 21.89 19.49
C ASN A 370 -16.17 21.43 19.48
N ASP A 371 -16.89 21.50 20.60
CA ASP A 371 -18.29 21.07 20.77
C ASP A 371 -18.53 19.62 20.31
N LEU A 372 -17.58 18.72 20.59
CA LEU A 372 -17.65 17.32 20.24
C LEU A 372 -17.87 16.44 21.48
N PRO A 373 -18.61 15.32 21.35
CA PRO A 373 -18.83 14.42 22.47
C PRO A 373 -17.50 13.82 22.92
N ALA A 374 -17.24 13.90 24.22
CA ALA A 374 -16.04 13.39 24.87
C ALA A 374 -16.29 12.07 25.63
N THR A 375 -17.26 11.28 25.18
CA THR A 375 -17.62 9.98 25.78
C THR A 375 -17.00 8.82 25.00
N GLY A 376 -16.85 7.65 25.63
CA GLY A 376 -16.37 6.44 24.96
C GLY A 376 -14.90 6.45 24.53
N LEU A 377 -14.06 7.35 25.06
CA LEU A 377 -12.67 7.55 24.62
C LEU A 377 -11.70 6.42 25.03
N THR A 378 -12.08 5.57 25.96
CA THR A 378 -11.20 4.49 26.47
C THR A 378 -10.79 3.50 25.38
N ARG A 379 -11.72 3.08 24.51
CA ARG A 379 -11.43 2.16 23.40
C ARG A 379 -10.48 2.76 22.36
N PRO A 380 -10.71 3.96 21.80
CA PRO A 380 -9.75 4.60 20.89
C PRO A 380 -8.38 4.81 21.51
N MET A 381 -8.31 5.20 22.79
CA MET A 381 -7.05 5.39 23.49
C MET A 381 -6.30 4.08 23.69
N ALA A 382 -6.96 3.02 24.12
CA ALA A 382 -6.37 1.69 24.24
C ALA A 382 -5.88 1.17 22.88
N SER A 383 -6.67 1.35 21.82
CA SER A 383 -6.25 1.03 20.46
C SER A 383 -4.99 1.79 20.05
N GLY A 384 -4.89 3.08 20.38
CA GLY A 384 -3.69 3.89 20.12
C GLY A 384 -2.43 3.32 20.82
N VAL A 385 -2.55 2.86 22.07
CA VAL A 385 -1.44 2.22 22.79
C VAL A 385 -1.05 0.89 22.13
N VAL A 386 -2.03 0.06 21.74
CA VAL A 386 -1.78 -1.21 21.04
C VAL A 386 -1.10 -0.97 19.68
N GLN A 387 -1.58 0.00 18.90
CA GLN A 387 -0.96 0.34 17.61
C GLN A 387 0.48 0.87 17.79
N THR A 388 0.72 1.66 18.84
CA THR A 388 2.06 2.14 19.20
C THR A 388 2.98 0.96 19.55
N TRP A 389 2.49 -0.01 20.32
CA TRP A 389 3.24 -1.22 20.65
C TRP A 389 3.54 -2.07 19.41
N LEU A 390 2.55 -2.32 18.54
CA LEU A 390 2.75 -3.07 17.29
C LEU A 390 3.73 -2.36 16.35
N GLY A 391 3.60 -1.03 16.19
CA GLY A 391 4.51 -0.22 15.38
C GLY A 391 5.94 -0.24 15.92
N THR A 392 6.10 -0.04 17.23
CA THR A 392 7.42 -0.09 17.90
C THR A 392 8.06 -1.48 17.76
N GLY A 393 7.27 -2.54 17.92
CA GLY A 393 7.78 -3.90 17.77
C GLY A 393 8.23 -4.23 16.35
N ARG A 394 7.49 -3.77 15.32
CA ARG A 394 7.92 -3.88 13.92
C ARG A 394 9.20 -3.09 13.66
N TRP A 395 9.29 -1.88 14.17
CA TRP A 395 10.51 -1.06 14.11
C TRP A 395 11.70 -1.75 14.80
N CYS A 396 11.47 -2.33 15.97
CA CYS A 396 12.50 -3.12 16.68
C CYS A 396 12.97 -4.32 15.87
N GLY A 397 12.05 -5.06 15.25
CA GLY A 397 12.37 -6.19 14.38
C GLY A 397 13.16 -5.81 13.13
N GLN A 398 13.00 -4.57 12.64
CA GLN A 398 13.75 -4.04 11.50
C GLN A 398 15.13 -3.49 11.92
N PHE A 399 15.19 -2.70 12.98
CA PHE A 399 16.35 -1.85 13.26
C PHE A 399 17.04 -2.14 14.60
N ALA A 400 16.31 -2.54 15.64
CA ALA A 400 16.85 -2.71 16.98
C ALA A 400 16.96 -4.17 17.43
N TRP A 401 16.66 -5.15 16.57
CA TRP A 401 16.71 -6.57 16.93
C TRP A 401 18.05 -7.04 17.48
N PRO A 402 19.26 -6.57 17.00
CA PRO A 402 20.51 -7.00 17.60
C PRO A 402 20.63 -6.62 19.07
N ALA A 403 20.21 -5.38 19.42
CA ALA A 403 20.21 -4.90 20.79
C ALA A 403 19.25 -5.70 21.68
N LEU A 404 18.05 -6.04 21.15
CA LEU A 404 17.09 -6.85 21.89
C LEU A 404 17.56 -8.29 22.09
N VAL A 405 18.23 -8.89 21.11
CA VAL A 405 18.86 -10.20 21.23
C VAL A 405 19.96 -10.16 22.32
N LEU A 406 20.76 -9.12 22.37
CA LEU A 406 21.75 -8.94 23.44
C LEU A 406 21.10 -8.82 24.83
N VAL A 407 19.94 -8.16 24.94
CA VAL A 407 19.16 -8.11 26.20
C VAL A 407 18.67 -9.52 26.60
N LEU A 408 18.28 -10.34 25.64
CA LEU A 408 17.85 -11.72 25.87
C LEU A 408 19.02 -12.63 26.28
N ALA A 409 20.19 -12.47 25.65
CA ALA A 409 21.38 -13.28 25.86
C ALA A 409 22.16 -12.95 27.12
N ARG A 410 22.08 -11.70 27.64
CA ARG A 410 22.88 -11.28 28.80
C ARG A 410 22.57 -12.14 30.02
N PRO A 411 23.62 -12.75 30.66
CA PRO A 411 23.47 -13.44 31.94
C PRO A 411 23.04 -12.45 33.01
N GLY A 412 22.34 -12.92 34.00
CA GLY A 412 21.63 -12.06 34.95
C GLY A 412 22.51 -11.40 35.99
N GLY A 413 22.25 -10.13 36.27
CA GLY A 413 22.67 -9.44 37.47
C GLY A 413 21.81 -9.78 38.72
N ARG A 414 22.19 -9.25 39.88
CA ARG A 414 21.67 -9.54 41.22
C ARG A 414 20.13 -9.45 41.46
N ARG A 415 19.32 -8.90 40.51
CA ARG A 415 17.85 -8.77 40.64
C ARG A 415 17.11 -9.57 39.58
N ALA A 416 16.72 -10.81 39.91
CA ALA A 416 16.01 -11.72 39.01
C ALA A 416 14.72 -11.13 38.40
N ALA A 417 13.92 -10.40 39.20
CA ALA A 417 12.68 -9.78 38.73
C ALA A 417 12.86 -8.72 37.65
N THR A 418 13.91 -7.89 37.74
CA THR A 418 14.22 -6.87 36.72
C THR A 418 14.69 -7.50 35.44
N ARG A 419 15.44 -8.60 35.50
CA ARG A 419 15.90 -9.38 34.33
C ARG A 419 14.72 -10.01 33.60
N TYR A 420 13.83 -10.66 34.33
CA TYR A 420 12.63 -11.29 33.77
C TYR A 420 11.76 -10.26 33.05
N GLY A 421 11.53 -9.09 33.66
CA GLY A 421 10.79 -8.00 33.07
C GLY A 421 11.39 -7.48 31.76
N ARG A 422 12.72 -7.30 31.68
CA ARG A 422 13.42 -6.87 30.46
C ARG A 422 13.33 -7.92 29.33
N ARG A 423 13.50 -9.20 29.65
CA ARG A 423 13.35 -10.29 28.68
C ARG A 423 11.92 -10.37 28.16
N LEU A 424 10.93 -10.27 29.03
CA LEU A 424 9.52 -10.28 28.64
C LEU A 424 9.21 -9.10 27.71
N ALA A 425 9.70 -7.90 28.01
CA ALA A 425 9.53 -6.73 27.15
C ALA A 425 10.19 -6.93 25.78
N ALA A 426 11.42 -7.47 25.73
CA ALA A 426 12.12 -7.76 24.48
C ALA A 426 11.38 -8.82 23.63
N VAL A 427 10.93 -9.91 24.26
CA VAL A 427 10.11 -10.94 23.57
C VAL A 427 8.79 -10.35 23.09
N SER A 428 8.11 -9.53 23.90
CA SER A 428 6.86 -8.85 23.53
C SER A 428 7.03 -7.96 22.30
N LEU A 429 8.12 -7.21 22.21
CA LEU A 429 8.39 -6.33 21.06
C LEU A 429 8.80 -7.11 19.80
N LEU A 430 9.58 -8.19 19.94
CA LEU A 430 10.01 -8.96 18.78
C LEU A 430 8.93 -9.91 18.28
N ALA A 431 8.31 -10.69 19.17
CA ALA A 431 7.36 -11.72 18.79
C ALA A 431 5.90 -11.22 18.72
N GLY A 432 5.56 -10.17 19.47
CA GLY A 432 4.18 -9.69 19.58
C GLY A 432 3.55 -9.29 18.24
N PRO A 433 4.16 -8.41 17.43
CA PRO A 433 3.59 -8.02 16.15
C PRO A 433 3.44 -9.21 15.17
N PRO A 434 4.46 -10.07 14.94
CA PRO A 434 4.29 -11.25 14.10
C PRO A 434 3.19 -12.20 14.59
N LEU A 435 3.08 -12.43 15.90
CA LEU A 435 2.03 -13.28 16.48
C LEU A 435 0.64 -12.66 16.30
N ALA A 436 0.51 -11.34 16.44
CA ALA A 436 -0.75 -10.64 16.17
C ALA A 436 -1.14 -10.74 14.69
N ASP A 437 -0.18 -10.67 13.76
CA ASP A 437 -0.41 -10.87 12.34
C ASP A 437 -0.76 -12.34 12.04
N TRP A 438 -0.05 -13.31 12.63
CA TRP A 438 -0.40 -14.73 12.52
C TRP A 438 -1.82 -15.04 13.02
N ALA A 439 -2.23 -14.46 14.16
CA ALA A 439 -3.56 -14.69 14.73
C ALA A 439 -4.71 -14.25 13.81
N ARG A 440 -4.45 -13.27 12.93
CA ARG A 440 -5.42 -12.78 11.93
C ARG A 440 -5.49 -13.68 10.69
N HIS A 441 -4.38 -14.23 10.26
CA HIS A 441 -4.27 -14.99 9.01
C HIS A 441 -4.26 -16.50 9.22
N ARG A 442 -3.74 -16.97 10.36
CA ARG A 442 -3.62 -18.39 10.77
C ARG A 442 -2.85 -19.27 9.79
N ASP A 443 -1.91 -18.69 9.06
CA ASP A 443 -1.10 -19.40 8.07
C ASP A 443 0.07 -20.14 8.73
N GLY A 444 0.05 -21.46 8.69
CA GLY A 444 1.10 -22.31 9.25
C GLY A 444 1.19 -22.24 10.79
N GLY A 445 2.29 -22.73 11.33
CA GLY A 445 2.53 -22.68 12.77
C GLY A 445 3.06 -21.33 13.25
N PRO A 446 2.66 -20.83 14.46
CA PRO A 446 3.01 -19.50 14.97
C PRO A 446 4.52 -19.27 15.08
N VAL A 447 5.29 -20.28 15.46
CA VAL A 447 6.75 -20.19 15.59
C VAL A 447 7.43 -20.00 14.25
N ARG A 448 7.05 -20.80 13.24
CA ARG A 448 7.60 -20.69 11.88
C ARG A 448 7.22 -19.37 11.23
N PHE A 449 5.98 -18.92 11.41
CA PHE A 449 5.51 -17.62 10.92
C PHE A 449 6.32 -16.48 11.55
N THR A 450 6.47 -16.48 12.90
CA THR A 450 7.24 -15.46 13.62
C THR A 450 8.69 -15.42 13.18
N ALA A 451 9.36 -16.57 13.06
CA ALA A 451 10.75 -16.63 12.62
C ALA A 451 10.94 -16.07 11.20
N ARG A 452 10.02 -16.40 10.28
CA ARG A 452 10.05 -15.86 8.91
C ARG A 452 9.83 -14.35 8.87
N ALA A 453 8.84 -13.86 9.62
CA ALA A 453 8.53 -12.43 9.70
C ALA A 453 9.74 -11.64 10.23
N LEU A 454 10.38 -12.13 11.32
CA LEU A 454 11.58 -11.49 11.88
C LEU A 454 12.76 -11.51 10.91
N ALA A 455 13.02 -12.63 10.22
CA ALA A 455 14.06 -12.71 9.19
C ALA A 455 13.81 -11.70 8.05
N GLY A 456 12.55 -11.58 7.60
CA GLY A 456 12.16 -10.61 6.58
C GLY A 456 12.31 -9.16 7.04
N GLN A 457 11.93 -8.85 8.29
CA GLN A 457 12.11 -7.53 8.90
C GLN A 457 13.60 -7.17 9.03
N ALA A 458 14.43 -8.10 9.51
CA ALA A 458 15.86 -7.90 9.63
C ALA A 458 16.53 -7.68 8.27
N ALA A 459 16.16 -8.44 7.24
CA ALA A 459 16.68 -8.26 5.89
C ALA A 459 16.29 -6.89 5.31
N TYR A 460 15.05 -6.44 5.50
CA TYR A 460 14.61 -5.11 5.10
C TYR A 460 15.40 -4.01 5.83
N GLY A 461 15.51 -4.10 7.16
CA GLY A 461 16.27 -3.15 7.98
C GLY A 461 17.75 -3.07 7.59
N ALA A 462 18.39 -4.21 7.30
CA ALA A 462 19.75 -4.25 6.78
C ALA A 462 19.86 -3.49 5.44
N GLY A 463 18.88 -3.64 4.56
CA GLY A 463 18.78 -2.85 3.33
C GLY A 463 18.68 -1.36 3.58
N VAL A 464 17.80 -0.93 4.53
CA VAL A 464 17.68 0.48 4.90
C VAL A 464 19.00 1.03 5.42
N TYR A 465 19.71 0.31 6.31
CA TYR A 465 21.03 0.71 6.78
C TYR A 465 22.03 0.85 5.63
N ALA A 466 22.07 -0.10 4.70
CA ALA A 466 22.95 -0.03 3.54
C ALA A 466 22.63 1.20 2.67
N GLY A 467 21.35 1.52 2.47
CA GLY A 467 20.91 2.74 1.79
C GLY A 467 21.33 4.00 2.55
N CYS A 468 21.15 4.03 3.87
CA CYS A 468 21.55 5.15 4.73
C CYS A 468 23.05 5.44 4.66
N VAL A 469 23.88 4.41 4.68
CA VAL A 469 25.35 4.54 4.55
C VAL A 469 25.71 5.12 3.19
N ARG A 470 25.13 4.58 2.10
CA ARG A 470 25.38 5.03 0.73
C ARG A 470 24.97 6.49 0.52
N GLU A 471 23.81 6.87 1.04
CA GLU A 471 23.25 8.21 0.90
C GLU A 471 23.72 9.18 2.00
N ARG A 472 24.49 8.72 2.98
CA ARG A 472 24.92 9.50 4.16
C ARG A 472 23.75 10.16 4.89
N LEU A 473 22.67 9.41 5.09
CA LEU A 473 21.41 9.88 5.66
C LEU A 473 20.89 8.86 6.68
N ILE A 474 20.54 9.29 7.90
CA ILE A 474 20.06 8.40 8.98
C ILE A 474 18.54 8.49 9.21
N SER A 475 17.89 9.53 8.69
CA SER A 475 16.46 9.78 8.97
C SER A 475 15.52 8.61 8.62
N PRO A 476 15.78 7.74 7.62
CA PRO A 476 14.92 6.58 7.36
C PRO A 476 14.86 5.52 8.48
N VAL A 477 15.77 5.61 9.45
CA VAL A 477 15.81 4.70 10.60
C VAL A 477 15.18 5.35 11.84
N LEU A 478 15.17 6.68 11.92
CA LEU A 478 14.77 7.39 13.13
C LEU A 478 13.25 7.46 13.28
N PRO A 479 12.71 7.13 14.46
CA PRO A 479 11.31 7.40 14.77
C PRO A 479 10.98 8.89 14.70
N VAL A 480 9.81 9.21 14.19
CA VAL A 480 9.26 10.56 14.19
C VAL A 480 8.30 10.73 15.37
N VAL A 481 8.61 11.68 16.26
CA VAL A 481 7.72 12.01 17.38
C VAL A 481 6.83 13.18 16.95
N THR A 482 5.51 12.97 16.97
CA THR A 482 4.53 14.00 16.65
C THR A 482 3.71 14.35 17.88
N ALA A 483 3.79 15.62 18.30
CA ALA A 483 2.97 16.15 19.38
C ALA A 483 1.53 16.50 18.94
N ARG A 484 1.22 16.38 17.66
CA ARG A 484 -0.06 16.75 17.06
C ARG A 484 -0.91 15.52 16.74
N PRO A 485 -1.66 14.96 17.71
CA PRO A 485 -2.78 14.11 17.36
C PRO A 485 -3.86 14.99 16.76
N PHE A 486 -4.40 14.63 15.60
CA PHE A 486 -5.52 15.30 14.93
C PHE A 486 -5.24 16.73 14.40
N GLU A 487 -4.39 16.84 13.37
CA GLU A 487 -4.20 18.14 12.65
C GLU A 487 -5.51 18.74 12.08
N GLY A 488 -6.54 17.92 11.87
CA GLY A 488 -7.85 18.38 11.36
C GLY A 488 -8.67 19.25 12.32
N LEU A 489 -8.35 19.30 13.61
CA LEU A 489 -9.07 20.13 14.59
C LEU A 489 -8.60 21.60 14.61
N ARG A 490 -7.54 21.97 13.91
CA ARG A 490 -7.02 23.35 13.88
C ARG A 490 -7.47 24.21 12.71
N GLN A 491 -8.31 23.72 11.82
CA GLN A 491 -8.90 24.62 10.83
C GLN A 491 -10.18 25.27 11.37
N ARG A 492 -10.02 26.33 12.18
CA ARG A 492 -10.88 27.53 12.25
C ARG A 492 -10.29 28.54 13.25
N ARG A 493 -9.89 29.69 12.75
CA ARG A 493 -10.66 30.90 12.49
C ARG A 493 -10.04 31.63 11.31
N ALA A 494 -10.65 31.62 10.14
CA ALA A 494 -10.55 32.74 9.23
C ALA A 494 -11.56 33.76 9.73
N PRO A 495 -11.18 35.03 9.95
CA PRO A 495 -12.16 36.06 10.16
C PRO A 495 -13.00 36.29 8.89
N HIS A 496 -14.18 36.77 9.08
CA HIS A 496 -15.24 37.11 8.14
C HIS A 496 -14.82 37.77 6.85
#